data_a2639ec0022134624b7a9e9cc2dbe34f
#
_entry.id   a2639ec0022134624b7a9e9cc2dbe34f
#
_cell.length_a   1.000
_cell.length_b   1.000
_cell.length_c   1.000
_cell.angle_alpha   90.00
_cell.angle_beta   90.00
_cell.angle_gamma   90.00
#
_symmetry.space_group_name_H-M   'P 1'
#
loop_
_entity.id
_entity.type
_entity.pdbx_description
1 polymer ?
#
loop_
_entity_poly.entity_id
_entity_poly.type
_entity_poly.pdbx_seq_one_letter_code
_entity_poly.pdbx_strand_id
1 'polypeptide(L)'
;MPTVIAHHDIKDKDHWLASPKREEFLGPLGVTNIRTFVDPQNPTRVAVLMDIPDMDAVMGAMGTQEAADAMAHDGVLPETLVILVEATPPS
;
A
#
# COMPACT_ATOMS: atom_id res chain seq x y z
N MET A 1 -5.53 -6.51 15.19
CA MET A 1 -4.99 -6.32 13.83
C MET A 1 -5.08 -4.86 13.48
N PRO A 2 -3.96 -4.16 13.31
CA PRO A 2 -4.01 -2.75 12.97
C PRO A 2 -4.54 -2.54 11.56
N THR A 3 -5.34 -1.51 11.40
CA THR A 3 -5.75 -0.99 10.11
C THR A 3 -4.72 0.06 9.69
N VAL A 4 -4.27 -0.03 8.45
CA VAL A 4 -3.15 0.78 7.95
C VAL A 4 -3.57 1.49 6.67
N ILE A 5 -3.14 2.73 6.53
CA ILE A 5 -3.28 3.49 5.29
C ILE A 5 -1.88 3.74 4.74
N ALA A 6 -1.66 3.34 3.49
CA ALA A 6 -0.44 3.67 2.77
C ALA A 6 -0.83 4.60 1.61
N HIS A 7 -0.35 5.85 1.63
CA HIS A 7 -0.64 6.76 0.53
C HIS A 7 0.64 7.18 -0.18
N HIS A 8 0.50 7.44 -1.47
CA HIS A 8 1.64 7.75 -2.33
C HIS A 8 1.15 8.33 -3.66
N ASP A 9 2.08 8.78 -4.48
CA ASP A 9 1.81 9.18 -5.84
C ASP A 9 2.16 8.05 -6.81
N ILE A 10 1.50 8.03 -7.97
CA ILE A 10 1.68 7.01 -9.00
C ILE A 10 1.79 7.68 -10.39
N LYS A 11 2.29 6.91 -11.36
CA LYS A 11 2.44 7.38 -12.74
C LYS A 11 1.17 7.26 -13.56
N ASP A 12 0.40 6.16 -13.36
CA ASP A 12 -0.79 5.84 -14.16
C ASP A 12 -1.83 5.14 -13.28
N LYS A 13 -2.95 5.80 -13.09
CA LYS A 13 -4.05 5.30 -12.25
C LYS A 13 -4.62 3.98 -12.75
N ASP A 14 -4.90 3.86 -14.04
CA ASP A 14 -5.55 2.68 -14.57
C ASP A 14 -4.64 1.46 -14.48
N HIS A 15 -3.36 1.62 -14.77
CA HIS A 15 -2.37 0.57 -14.60
C HIS A 15 -2.25 0.12 -13.15
N TRP A 16 -2.19 1.08 -12.22
CA TRP A 16 -2.08 0.80 -10.79
C TRP A 16 -3.31 0.05 -10.27
N LEU A 17 -4.52 0.49 -10.65
CA LEU A 17 -5.77 -0.15 -10.21
C LEU A 17 -5.91 -1.58 -10.76
N ALA A 18 -5.44 -1.81 -11.98
CA ALA A 18 -5.56 -3.11 -12.64
C ALA A 18 -4.49 -4.12 -12.20
N SER A 19 -3.42 -3.67 -11.53
CA SER A 19 -2.30 -4.53 -11.19
C SER A 19 -2.67 -5.53 -10.09
N PRO A 20 -2.32 -6.84 -10.25
CA PRO A 20 -2.49 -7.84 -9.22
C PRO A 20 -1.32 -7.88 -8.23
N LYS A 21 -0.27 -7.10 -8.44
CA LYS A 21 0.98 -7.18 -7.66
C LYS A 21 0.76 -6.90 -6.18
N ARG A 22 -0.18 -6.00 -5.86
CA ARG A 22 -0.49 -5.64 -4.48
C ARG A 22 -0.97 -6.84 -3.68
N GLU A 23 -1.95 -7.57 -4.20
CA GLU A 23 -2.48 -8.77 -3.55
C GLU A 23 -1.47 -9.91 -3.58
N GLU A 24 -0.73 -10.06 -4.68
CA GLU A 24 0.29 -11.09 -4.80
C GLU A 24 1.40 -10.92 -3.77
N PHE A 25 1.79 -9.67 -3.49
CA PHE A 25 2.84 -9.37 -2.52
C PHE A 25 2.32 -9.43 -1.09
N LEU A 26 1.18 -8.81 -0.82
CA LEU A 26 0.66 -8.65 0.54
C LEU A 26 -0.13 -9.86 1.04
N GLY A 27 -0.78 -10.61 0.15
CA GLY A 27 -1.59 -11.76 0.52
C GLY A 27 -0.84 -12.80 1.34
N PRO A 28 0.37 -13.24 0.91
CA PRO A 28 1.16 -14.22 1.68
C PRO A 28 1.58 -13.72 3.06
N LEU A 29 1.56 -12.41 3.30
CA LEU A 29 1.86 -11.80 4.60
C LEU A 29 0.62 -11.76 5.52
N GLY A 30 -0.51 -12.28 5.06
CA GLY A 30 -1.75 -12.30 5.84
C GLY A 30 -2.55 -11.03 5.81
N VAL A 31 -2.18 -10.08 4.94
CA VAL A 31 -2.90 -8.81 4.80
C VAL A 31 -4.29 -9.06 4.18
N THR A 32 -5.32 -8.43 4.77
CA THR A 32 -6.72 -8.61 4.34
C THR A 32 -7.41 -7.26 4.19
N ASN A 33 -8.62 -7.29 3.61
CA ASN A 33 -9.47 -6.10 3.43
C ASN A 33 -8.76 -4.97 2.70
N ILE A 34 -8.00 -5.31 1.66
CA ILE A 34 -7.26 -4.33 0.86
C ILE A 34 -8.26 -3.52 0.03
N ARG A 35 -8.28 -2.20 0.24
CA ARG A 35 -9.13 -1.28 -0.51
C ARG A 35 -8.27 -0.15 -1.07
N THR A 36 -8.60 0.27 -2.29
CA THR A 36 -7.85 1.30 -3.00
C THR A 36 -8.68 2.57 -3.13
N PHE A 37 -8.01 3.70 -3.05
CA PHE A 37 -8.63 5.02 -3.11
C PHE A 37 -7.83 5.91 -4.06
N VAL A 38 -8.54 6.73 -4.82
CA VAL A 38 -7.94 7.68 -5.76
C VAL A 38 -8.50 9.07 -5.45
N ASP A 39 -7.62 10.07 -5.43
CA ASP A 39 -8.06 11.45 -5.26
C ASP A 39 -8.80 11.87 -6.54
N PRO A 40 -10.10 12.23 -6.46
CA PRO A 40 -10.86 12.58 -7.65
C PRO A 40 -10.38 13.85 -8.33
N GLN A 41 -9.65 14.70 -7.61
CA GLN A 41 -9.12 15.96 -8.15
C GLN A 41 -7.68 15.82 -8.63
N ASN A 42 -6.98 14.74 -8.24
CA ASN A 42 -5.59 14.47 -8.63
C ASN A 42 -5.39 12.98 -8.74
N PRO A 43 -5.65 12.38 -9.93
CA PRO A 43 -5.64 10.92 -10.10
C PRO A 43 -4.28 10.25 -9.88
N THR A 44 -3.20 11.02 -9.74
CA THR A 44 -1.89 10.45 -9.41
C THR A 44 -1.69 10.28 -7.92
N ARG A 45 -2.59 10.81 -7.10
CA ARG A 45 -2.55 10.68 -5.64
C ARG A 45 -3.51 9.58 -5.21
N VAL A 46 -2.98 8.53 -4.59
CA VAL A 46 -3.75 7.34 -4.25
C VAL A 46 -3.44 6.86 -2.83
N ALA A 47 -4.29 5.98 -2.32
CA ALA A 47 -4.09 5.34 -1.02
C ALA A 47 -4.59 3.91 -1.06
N VAL A 48 -4.01 3.08 -0.20
CA VAL A 48 -4.45 1.71 0.07
C VAL A 48 -4.77 1.61 1.54
N LEU A 49 -5.95 1.10 1.86
CA LEU A 49 -6.35 0.80 3.24
C LEU A 49 -6.39 -0.70 3.39
N MET A 50 -5.82 -1.24 4.48
CA MET A 50 -5.68 -2.67 4.65
C MET A 50 -5.55 -3.03 6.13
N ASP A 51 -5.89 -4.28 6.45
CA ASP A 51 -5.67 -4.83 7.79
C ASP A 51 -4.42 -5.69 7.76
N ILE A 52 -3.47 -5.40 8.66
CA ILE A 52 -2.17 -6.07 8.72
C ILE A 52 -2.05 -6.82 10.05
N PRO A 53 -1.93 -8.18 10.02
CA PRO A 53 -1.80 -8.96 11.25
C PRO A 53 -0.44 -8.82 11.92
N ASP A 54 0.62 -8.57 11.13
CA ASP A 54 1.99 -8.49 11.65
C ASP A 54 2.74 -7.35 10.92
N MET A 55 2.80 -6.19 11.58
CA MET A 55 3.47 -5.02 11.02
C MET A 55 4.96 -5.26 10.78
N ASP A 56 5.63 -5.97 11.69
CA ASP A 56 7.06 -6.22 11.54
C ASP A 56 7.35 -7.05 10.30
N ALA A 57 6.52 -8.06 10.01
CA ALA A 57 6.65 -8.87 8.81
C ALA A 57 6.49 -8.03 7.54
N VAL A 58 5.48 -7.15 7.52
CA VAL A 58 5.21 -6.29 6.37
C VAL A 58 6.34 -5.27 6.19
N MET A 59 6.77 -4.61 7.26
CA MET A 59 7.85 -3.63 7.18
C MET A 59 9.16 -4.27 6.74
N GLY A 60 9.45 -5.50 7.20
CA GLY A 60 10.61 -6.25 6.75
C GLY A 60 10.51 -6.59 5.27
N ALA A 61 9.33 -7.02 4.81
CA ALA A 61 9.10 -7.36 3.41
C ALA A 61 9.22 -6.13 2.49
N MET A 62 8.80 -4.95 2.97
CA MET A 62 8.89 -3.71 2.21
C MET A 62 10.34 -3.28 1.92
N GLY A 63 11.31 -3.77 2.70
CA GLY A 63 12.72 -3.51 2.46
C GLY A 63 13.38 -4.45 1.45
N THR A 64 12.63 -5.36 0.83
CA THR A 64 13.19 -6.35 -0.10
C THR A 64 13.19 -5.87 -1.54
N GLN A 65 14.01 -6.53 -2.39
CA GLN A 65 14.01 -6.26 -3.82
C GLN A 65 12.65 -6.60 -4.46
N GLU A 66 11.97 -7.63 -3.96
CA GLU A 66 10.64 -8.00 -4.45
C GLU A 66 9.65 -6.85 -4.28
N ALA A 67 9.68 -6.17 -3.14
CA ALA A 67 8.83 -5.02 -2.89
C ALA A 67 9.17 -3.86 -3.84
N ALA A 68 10.46 -3.59 -4.03
CA ALA A 68 10.90 -2.55 -4.95
C ALA A 68 10.44 -2.84 -6.38
N ASP A 69 10.55 -4.09 -6.81
CA ASP A 69 10.13 -4.52 -8.16
C ASP A 69 8.62 -4.38 -8.32
N ALA A 70 7.84 -4.76 -7.30
CA ALA A 70 6.39 -4.63 -7.34
C ALA A 70 5.96 -3.16 -7.45
N MET A 71 6.57 -2.28 -6.67
CA MET A 71 6.29 -0.85 -6.72
C MET A 71 6.67 -0.26 -8.08
N ALA A 72 7.81 -0.64 -8.63
CA ALA A 72 8.24 -0.18 -9.95
C ALA A 72 7.26 -0.64 -11.04
N HIS A 73 6.81 -1.89 -10.98
CA HIS A 73 5.82 -2.42 -11.91
C HIS A 73 4.54 -1.59 -11.89
N ASP A 74 4.08 -1.22 -10.71
CA ASP A 74 2.81 -0.49 -10.52
C ASP A 74 2.95 1.02 -10.75
N GLY A 75 4.15 1.51 -10.99
CA GLY A 75 4.39 2.94 -11.20
C GLY A 75 4.31 3.76 -9.91
N VAL A 76 4.50 3.15 -8.76
CA VAL A 76 4.53 3.84 -7.48
C VAL A 76 5.81 4.66 -7.37
N LEU A 77 5.68 5.90 -6.91
CA LEU A 77 6.83 6.78 -6.64
C LEU A 77 7.23 6.59 -5.17
N PRO A 78 8.27 5.78 -4.89
CA PRO A 78 8.54 5.35 -3.50
C PRO A 78 8.91 6.49 -2.56
N GLU A 79 9.47 7.58 -3.07
CA GLU A 79 9.80 8.76 -2.27
C GLU A 79 8.56 9.49 -1.72
N THR A 80 7.38 9.19 -2.28
CA THR A 80 6.11 9.80 -1.83
C THR A 80 5.35 8.90 -0.86
N LEU A 81 5.84 7.69 -0.60
CA LEU A 81 5.12 6.72 0.23
C LEU A 81 5.11 7.14 1.70
N VAL A 82 3.91 7.20 2.27
CA VAL A 82 3.70 7.44 3.70
C VAL A 82 2.78 6.35 4.23
N ILE A 83 3.17 5.74 5.34
CA ILE A 83 2.41 4.68 5.99
C ILE A 83 1.90 5.19 7.32
N LEU A 84 0.58 5.14 7.51
CA LEU A 84 -0.08 5.55 8.73
C LEU A 84 -0.78 4.35 9.34
N VAL A 85 -0.54 4.12 10.62
CA VAL A 85 -1.14 3.03 11.38
C VAL A 85 -2.27 3.59 12.23
N GLU A 86 -3.41 2.90 12.27
CA GLU A 86 -4.53 3.31 13.09
C GLU A 86 -4.10 3.48 14.55
N ALA A 87 -4.45 4.62 15.14
CA ALA A 87 -4.16 4.91 16.53
C ALA A 87 -5.46 5.08 17.30
N THR A 88 -5.50 4.51 18.51
CA THR A 88 -6.64 4.66 19.40
C THR A 88 -6.49 5.93 20.22
N PRO A 89 -7.45 6.87 20.19
CA PRO A 89 -7.38 8.07 21.02
C PRO A 89 -7.35 7.69 22.50
N PRO A 90 -6.64 8.44 23.32
CA PRO A 90 -6.70 8.21 24.77
C PRO A 90 -8.10 8.49 25.30
N SER A 91 -8.57 7.62 26.19
CA SER A 91 -9.87 7.76 26.80
C SER A 91 -9.84 8.63 28.05
#